data_f3a64ee8c561a6379f618b1577869caa
#
_entry.id   f3a64ee8c561a6379f618b1577869caa
#
_cell.length_a   1.000
_cell.length_b   1.000
_cell.length_c   1.000
_cell.angle_alpha   90.00
_cell.angle_beta   90.00
_cell.angle_gamma   90.00
#
_symmetry.space_group_name_H-M   'P 1'
#
loop_
_entity.id
_entity.type
_entity.pdbx_description
1 polymer ?
#
loop_
_entity_poly.entity_id
_entity_poly.type
_entity_poly.pdbx_seq_one_letter_code
_entity_poly.pdbx_strand_id
1 'polypeptide(L)'
;NQIEFEGDIQVNDPETQYLEVNEFKYRLYNDEKLKLTVGMKKETEEESNRNYVLDSDRDFKRTKAGRGWKLTEPVKFYGFSDAALAYYKDSDFLQDLNLHQEDFFSKFYYLGPMRTKTKRSYSWSGVNPESVGDAGENTIAAILSAKKQNKKLKFPHSNYKEFEVIISESLKKMGLIEEYRIEKIGERQEYEVKVRIKGADQFVGLPDVGFGVSQVLPV
;
A
#
# COMPACT_ATOMS: atom_id res chain seq x y z
N ASN A 1 -15.46 8.60 15.65
CA ASN A 1 -14.15 9.26 15.66
C ASN A 1 -13.59 9.25 14.25
N GLN A 2 -13.04 10.36 13.80
CA GLN A 2 -12.42 10.52 12.49
C GLN A 2 -11.04 11.15 12.67
N ILE A 3 -10.07 10.70 11.87
CA ILE A 3 -8.74 11.28 11.80
C ILE A 3 -8.54 11.76 10.36
N GLU A 4 -8.16 13.00 10.22
CA GLU A 4 -7.69 13.59 8.97
C GLU A 4 -6.19 13.78 9.01
N PHE A 5 -5.50 13.47 7.94
CA PHE A 5 -4.06 13.71 7.78
C PHE A 5 -3.81 14.64 6.60
N GLU A 6 -2.94 15.60 6.79
CA GLU A 6 -2.47 16.52 5.75
C GLU A 6 -0.94 16.63 5.84
N GLY A 7 -0.25 16.57 4.72
CA GLY A 7 1.20 16.73 4.67
C GLY A 7 1.63 17.60 3.49
N ASP A 8 2.56 18.52 3.75
CA ASP A 8 3.25 19.33 2.74
C ASP A 8 4.68 18.83 2.59
N ILE A 9 4.98 18.29 1.41
CA ILE A 9 6.23 17.64 1.07
C ILE A 9 6.76 18.27 -0.22
N GLN A 10 8.04 18.66 -0.20
CA GLN A 10 8.70 19.21 -1.39
C GLN A 10 9.92 18.41 -1.81
N VAL A 11 10.29 18.51 -3.08
CA VAL A 11 11.56 17.99 -3.60
C VAL A 11 12.60 19.11 -3.43
N ASN A 12 13.55 18.92 -2.53
CA ASN A 12 14.59 19.94 -2.25
C ASN A 12 15.73 19.93 -3.27
N ASP A 13 16.02 18.78 -3.84
CA ASP A 13 17.09 18.63 -4.82
C ASP A 13 16.58 17.81 -6.02
N PRO A 14 16.45 18.47 -7.19
CA PRO A 14 15.99 17.79 -8.39
C PRO A 14 16.90 16.65 -8.88
N GLU A 15 18.20 16.69 -8.56
CA GLU A 15 19.15 15.66 -8.98
C GLU A 15 19.08 14.42 -8.08
N THR A 16 19.02 14.61 -6.78
CA THR A 16 18.93 13.51 -5.81
C THR A 16 17.50 13.09 -5.50
N GLN A 17 16.51 13.90 -5.93
CA GLN A 17 15.09 13.73 -5.62
C GLN A 17 14.82 13.55 -4.10
N TYR A 18 15.60 14.26 -3.29
CA TYR A 18 15.40 14.24 -1.85
C TYR A 18 14.08 14.92 -1.48
N LEU A 19 13.24 14.16 -0.79
CA LEU A 19 11.95 14.65 -0.30
C LEU A 19 12.12 15.25 1.10
N GLU A 20 11.66 16.46 1.29
CA GLU A 20 11.63 17.13 2.58
C GLU A 20 10.19 17.43 2.98
N VAL A 21 9.89 17.22 4.26
CA VAL A 21 8.58 17.54 4.83
C VAL A 21 8.62 18.96 5.35
N ASN A 22 7.80 19.86 4.82
CA ASN A 22 7.63 21.21 5.37
C ASN A 22 6.78 21.19 6.63
N GLU A 23 5.64 20.52 6.54
CA GLU A 23 4.76 20.28 7.66
C GLU A 23 3.90 19.04 7.44
N PHE A 24 3.44 18.46 8.53
CA PHE A 24 2.30 17.55 8.50
C PHE A 24 1.40 17.81 9.71
N LYS A 25 0.11 17.48 9.57
CA LYS A 25 -0.92 17.69 10.60
C LYS A 25 -1.91 16.54 10.65
N TYR A 26 -2.27 16.18 11.87
CA TYR A 26 -3.42 15.34 12.17
C TYR A 26 -4.52 16.19 12.76
N ARG A 27 -5.74 16.05 12.25
CA ARG A 27 -6.95 16.62 12.84
C ARG A 27 -7.82 15.50 13.38
N LEU A 28 -8.11 15.56 14.67
CA LEU A 28 -8.86 14.55 15.39
C LEU A 28 -10.27 15.06 15.65
N TYR A 29 -11.26 14.32 15.17
CA TYR A 29 -12.67 14.69 15.32
C TYR A 29 -13.39 13.68 16.21
N ASN A 30 -14.33 14.19 16.99
CA ASN A 30 -15.31 13.40 17.70
C ASN A 30 -16.70 13.98 17.44
N ASP A 31 -17.63 13.15 16.94
CA ASP A 31 -18.98 13.56 16.54
C ASP A 31 -18.95 14.81 15.63
N GLU A 32 -18.13 14.74 14.56
CA GLU A 32 -17.91 15.79 13.57
C GLU A 32 -17.31 17.11 14.12
N LYS A 33 -16.97 17.14 15.41
CA LYS A 33 -16.33 18.31 16.03
C LYS A 33 -14.83 18.12 16.14
N LEU A 34 -14.07 19.07 15.60
CA LEU A 34 -12.61 19.13 15.77
C LEU A 34 -12.27 19.21 17.27
N LYS A 35 -11.42 18.32 17.75
CA LYS A 35 -10.97 18.23 19.13
C LYS A 35 -9.52 18.61 19.32
N LEU A 36 -8.70 18.29 18.35
CA LEU A 36 -7.27 18.52 18.42
C LEU A 36 -6.68 18.59 17.01
N THR A 37 -5.82 19.57 16.80
CA THR A 37 -4.88 19.61 15.67
C THR A 37 -3.48 19.45 16.23
N VAL A 38 -2.70 18.51 15.69
CA VAL A 38 -1.32 18.29 16.10
C VAL A 38 -0.46 17.81 14.95
N GLY A 39 0.76 18.31 14.84
CA GLY A 39 1.66 17.97 13.76
C GLY A 39 3.08 18.42 14.04
N MET A 40 3.91 18.38 13.03
CA MET A 40 5.25 18.95 13.06
C MET A 40 5.43 19.91 11.89
N LYS A 41 6.15 21.00 12.13
CA LYS A 41 6.41 22.03 11.14
C LYS A 41 7.89 22.40 11.17
N LYS A 42 8.46 22.65 10.00
CA LYS A 42 9.80 23.21 9.86
C LYS A 42 9.85 24.64 10.37
N GLU A 43 10.80 24.97 11.23
CA GLU A 43 10.87 26.27 11.90
C GLU A 43 11.54 27.36 11.03
N THR A 44 12.49 26.96 10.17
CA THR A 44 13.24 27.87 9.32
C THR A 44 13.41 27.36 7.91
N GLU A 45 13.38 28.28 6.94
CA GLU A 45 13.61 27.97 5.51
C GLU A 45 15.10 27.83 5.15
N GLU A 46 16.05 28.10 6.10
CA GLU A 46 17.47 27.94 5.84
C GLU A 46 17.86 26.46 5.73
N GLU A 47 18.35 26.05 4.57
CA GLU A 47 18.74 24.66 4.23
C GLU A 47 19.71 24.01 5.23
N SER A 48 20.53 24.82 5.92
CA SER A 48 21.53 24.33 6.88
C SER A 48 20.96 23.95 8.25
N ASN A 49 19.71 24.28 8.55
CA ASN A 49 19.13 24.15 9.89
C ASN A 49 17.74 23.53 9.87
N ARG A 50 17.70 22.21 9.66
CA ARG A 50 16.46 21.42 9.63
C ARG A 50 15.87 21.24 11.02
N ASN A 51 15.39 22.33 11.61
CA ASN A 51 14.73 22.30 12.89
C ASN A 51 13.23 22.17 12.69
N TYR A 52 12.63 21.31 13.47
CA TYR A 52 11.18 21.15 13.51
C TYR A 52 10.64 21.56 14.88
N VAL A 53 9.41 21.96 14.90
CA VAL A 53 8.64 22.25 16.12
C VAL A 53 7.36 21.43 16.10
N LEU A 54 6.85 21.11 17.28
CA LEU A 54 5.51 20.56 17.44
C LEU A 54 4.51 21.71 17.19
N ASP A 55 3.65 21.55 16.18
CA ASP A 55 2.59 22.49 15.84
C ASP A 55 1.25 21.93 16.33
N SER A 56 0.59 22.62 17.25
CA SER A 56 -0.66 22.16 17.85
C SER A 56 -1.49 23.31 18.37
N ASP A 57 -2.82 23.12 18.33
CA ASP A 57 -3.80 24.00 18.98
C ASP A 57 -3.90 23.79 20.51
N ARG A 58 -3.19 22.77 21.03
CA ARG A 58 -3.05 22.50 22.46
C ARG A 58 -1.61 22.75 22.91
N ASP A 59 -1.45 23.39 24.07
CA ASP A 59 -0.15 23.56 24.71
C ASP A 59 0.37 22.26 25.32
N PHE A 60 1.49 21.77 24.80
CA PHE A 60 2.22 20.63 25.35
C PHE A 60 3.31 21.09 26.31
N LYS A 61 3.23 20.65 27.57
CA LYS A 61 4.26 20.94 28.57
C LYS A 61 5.50 20.09 28.32
N ARG A 62 6.68 20.70 28.34
CA ARG A 62 7.93 19.97 28.25
C ARG A 62 8.19 19.11 29.49
N THR A 63 8.77 17.93 29.29
CA THR A 63 9.09 16.98 30.36
C THR A 63 10.18 17.52 31.29
N LYS A 64 11.17 18.26 30.74
CA LYS A 64 12.24 18.89 31.48
C LYS A 64 12.28 20.40 31.19
N ALA A 65 12.34 21.22 32.23
CA ALA A 65 12.65 22.65 32.11
C ALA A 65 14.12 22.81 31.77
N GLY A 66 14.46 23.60 30.74
CA GLY A 66 15.84 23.86 30.36
C GLY A 66 15.96 24.27 28.89
N ARG A 67 17.17 24.13 28.36
CA ARG A 67 17.53 24.52 26.98
C ARG A 67 16.59 23.79 26.00
N GLY A 68 15.93 24.55 25.14
CA GLY A 68 15.04 23.96 24.14
C GLY A 68 15.82 22.99 23.24
N TRP A 69 15.43 21.71 23.29
CA TRP A 69 15.96 20.73 22.37
C TRP A 69 15.21 20.91 21.03
N LYS A 70 16.00 20.91 19.96
CA LYS A 70 15.45 20.97 18.62
C LYS A 70 14.87 19.60 18.27
N LEU A 71 13.70 19.58 17.69
CA LEU A 71 13.16 18.34 17.16
C LEU A 71 13.88 17.96 15.87
N THR A 72 14.11 16.68 15.70
CA THR A 72 14.62 16.12 14.45
C THR A 72 13.49 16.08 13.40
N GLU A 73 13.85 15.85 12.15
CA GLU A 73 12.88 15.66 11.05
C GLU A 73 11.83 14.60 11.40
N PRO A 74 10.63 14.72 10.80
CA PRO A 74 9.61 13.69 10.87
C PRO A 74 10.12 12.33 10.42
N VAL A 75 9.60 11.28 11.04
CA VAL A 75 9.86 9.92 10.59
C VAL A 75 9.00 9.66 9.37
N LYS A 76 9.62 9.33 8.24
CA LYS A 76 8.96 9.30 6.95
C LYS A 76 8.33 10.67 6.66
N PHE A 77 7.10 10.76 6.17
CA PHE A 77 6.41 12.04 5.92
C PHE A 77 5.21 12.27 6.85
N TYR A 78 4.97 11.40 7.83
CA TYR A 78 3.78 11.43 8.69
C TYR A 78 4.06 11.18 10.17
N GLY A 79 5.27 10.76 10.53
CA GLY A 79 5.55 10.29 11.88
C GLY A 79 6.21 11.34 12.75
N PHE A 80 5.77 11.47 13.99
CA PHE A 80 6.44 12.24 15.01
C PHE A 80 7.79 11.62 15.31
N SER A 81 8.84 12.48 15.39
CA SER A 81 10.18 12.02 15.73
C SER A 81 10.28 11.55 17.19
N ASP A 82 11.25 10.68 17.48
CA ASP A 82 11.52 10.22 18.86
C ASP A 82 11.74 11.39 19.83
N ALA A 83 12.34 12.47 19.34
CA ALA A 83 12.50 13.68 20.11
C ALA A 83 11.14 14.32 20.48
N ALA A 84 10.19 14.36 19.55
CA ALA A 84 8.84 14.86 19.83
C ALA A 84 8.11 13.99 20.86
N LEU A 85 8.24 12.67 20.76
CA LEU A 85 7.63 11.72 21.70
C LEU A 85 8.23 11.82 23.11
N ALA A 86 9.55 12.09 23.23
CA ALA A 86 10.26 12.09 24.50
C ALA A 86 10.19 13.43 25.26
N TYR A 87 10.04 14.56 24.55
CA TYR A 87 10.20 15.88 25.15
C TYR A 87 8.92 16.47 25.75
N TYR A 88 7.78 15.98 25.37
CA TYR A 88 6.51 16.50 25.83
C TYR A 88 5.80 15.56 26.80
N LYS A 89 5.11 16.11 27.78
CA LYS A 89 4.21 15.37 28.66
C LYS A 89 2.90 15.12 27.96
N ASP A 90 2.24 14.05 28.32
CA ASP A 90 0.92 13.68 27.78
C ASP A 90 0.91 13.53 26.25
N SER A 91 2.06 13.07 25.69
CA SER A 91 2.30 12.90 24.26
C SER A 91 2.21 11.45 23.78
N ASP A 92 1.87 10.50 24.65
CA ASP A 92 1.82 9.06 24.31
C ASP A 92 0.91 8.77 23.11
N PHE A 93 -0.19 9.51 22.97
CA PHE A 93 -1.09 9.37 21.84
C PHE A 93 -0.46 9.74 20.48
N LEU A 94 0.65 10.50 20.44
CA LEU A 94 1.41 10.79 19.21
C LEU A 94 2.02 9.51 18.65
N GLN A 95 2.45 8.60 19.53
CA GLN A 95 2.91 7.27 19.13
C GLN A 95 1.75 6.44 18.55
N ASP A 96 0.57 6.53 19.14
CA ASP A 96 -0.63 5.86 18.63
C ASP A 96 -1.00 6.38 17.24
N LEU A 97 -0.83 7.69 16.98
CA LEU A 97 -1.01 8.26 15.63
C LEU A 97 0.02 7.72 14.64
N ASN A 98 1.30 7.61 15.03
CA ASN A 98 2.32 7.01 14.20
C ASN A 98 1.96 5.58 13.82
N LEU A 99 1.57 4.76 14.79
CA LEU A 99 1.16 3.37 14.58
C LEU A 99 -0.09 3.25 13.71
N HIS A 100 -1.08 4.11 13.94
CA HIS A 100 -2.30 4.15 13.15
C HIS A 100 -2.01 4.46 11.67
N GLN A 101 -1.15 5.44 11.43
CA GLN A 101 -0.77 5.83 10.08
C GLN A 101 0.09 4.75 9.39
N GLU A 102 0.98 4.10 10.13
CA GLU A 102 1.76 2.96 9.64
C GLU A 102 0.84 1.79 9.23
N ASP A 103 -0.12 1.43 10.08
CA ASP A 103 -1.12 0.40 9.76
C ASP A 103 -1.96 0.78 8.54
N PHE A 104 -2.33 2.06 8.42
CA PHE A 104 -3.06 2.55 7.26
C PHE A 104 -2.23 2.40 5.98
N PHE A 105 -0.99 2.92 5.94
CA PHE A 105 -0.14 2.83 4.76
C PHE A 105 0.32 1.41 4.44
N SER A 106 0.44 0.53 5.44
CA SER A 106 0.77 -0.88 5.21
C SER A 106 -0.27 -1.63 4.37
N LYS A 107 -1.49 -1.08 4.28
CA LYS A 107 -2.60 -1.62 3.48
C LYS A 107 -2.63 -1.09 2.05
N PHE A 108 -1.77 -0.13 1.70
CA PHE A 108 -1.66 0.38 0.34
C PHE A 108 -0.69 -0.47 -0.47
N TYR A 109 -1.16 -0.97 -1.57
CA TYR A 109 -0.36 -1.69 -2.54
C TYR A 109 -0.28 -0.85 -3.81
N TYR A 110 0.94 -0.50 -4.19
CA TYR A 110 1.18 0.19 -5.45
C TYR A 110 1.26 -0.84 -6.58
N LEU A 111 0.49 -0.60 -7.61
CA LEU A 111 0.57 -1.37 -8.85
C LEU A 111 0.92 -0.41 -9.99
N GLY A 112 2.17 -0.45 -10.44
CA GLY A 112 2.73 0.46 -11.44
C GLY A 112 1.98 0.41 -12.78
N PRO A 113 2.15 1.41 -13.65
CA PRO A 113 1.49 1.45 -14.95
C PRO A 113 2.03 0.40 -15.93
N MET A 114 3.27 0.00 -15.75
CA MET A 114 3.90 -1.02 -16.58
C MET A 114 3.79 -2.40 -15.92
N ARG A 115 3.12 -3.33 -16.59
CA ARG A 115 3.00 -4.70 -16.13
C ARG A 115 4.15 -5.55 -16.65
N THR A 116 4.52 -6.56 -15.86
CA THR A 116 5.50 -7.57 -16.30
C THR A 116 4.99 -8.29 -17.54
N LYS A 117 5.92 -8.64 -18.43
CA LYS A 117 5.56 -9.44 -19.61
C LYS A 117 5.09 -10.82 -19.17
N THR A 118 4.03 -11.29 -19.82
CA THR A 118 3.53 -12.65 -19.61
C THR A 118 4.57 -13.69 -19.99
N LYS A 119 4.64 -14.77 -19.22
CA LYS A 119 5.54 -15.89 -19.42
C LYS A 119 4.76 -17.13 -19.86
N ARG A 120 5.41 -18.05 -20.56
CA ARG A 120 4.81 -19.35 -20.90
C ARG A 120 4.70 -20.26 -19.67
N SER A 121 5.62 -20.10 -18.73
CA SER A 121 5.57 -20.83 -17.45
C SER A 121 5.95 -19.90 -16.29
N TYR A 122 5.40 -20.21 -15.12
CA TYR A 122 5.60 -19.51 -13.86
C TYR A 122 6.06 -20.51 -12.81
N SER A 123 7.21 -20.29 -12.21
CA SER A 123 7.69 -21.12 -11.10
C SER A 123 7.07 -20.65 -9.79
N TRP A 124 6.63 -21.59 -8.96
CA TRP A 124 6.14 -21.30 -7.62
C TRP A 124 6.56 -22.38 -6.62
N SER A 125 7.32 -22.00 -5.62
CA SER A 125 7.87 -22.88 -4.58
C SER A 125 6.88 -23.20 -3.44
N GLY A 126 5.64 -22.72 -3.52
CA GLY A 126 4.65 -22.90 -2.47
C GLY A 126 4.69 -21.84 -1.36
N VAL A 127 5.54 -20.82 -1.51
CA VAL A 127 5.63 -19.66 -0.59
C VAL A 127 4.55 -18.65 -0.95
N ASN A 128 3.93 -18.07 0.08
CA ASN A 128 2.94 -17.01 -0.09
C ASN A 128 3.67 -15.69 -0.40
N PRO A 129 3.43 -15.03 -1.54
CA PRO A 129 3.99 -13.71 -1.79
C PRO A 129 3.31 -12.67 -0.88
N GLU A 130 4.06 -11.66 -0.46
CA GLU A 130 3.52 -10.55 0.35
C GLU A 130 2.54 -9.69 -0.44
N SER A 131 2.82 -9.51 -1.74
CA SER A 131 1.97 -8.76 -2.67
C SER A 131 2.06 -9.33 -4.09
N VAL A 132 1.21 -8.85 -4.98
CA VAL A 132 1.30 -9.17 -6.41
C VAL A 132 2.55 -8.59 -7.10
N GLY A 133 3.28 -7.69 -6.41
CA GLY A 133 4.43 -6.96 -6.94
C GLY A 133 4.02 -5.70 -7.71
N ASP A 134 4.96 -4.76 -7.87
CA ASP A 134 4.70 -3.46 -8.50
C ASP A 134 4.32 -3.56 -9.98
N ALA A 135 4.82 -4.58 -10.65
CA ALA A 135 4.48 -4.88 -12.05
C ALA A 135 3.56 -6.10 -12.21
N GLY A 136 3.03 -6.65 -11.11
CA GLY A 136 2.18 -7.83 -11.11
C GLY A 136 2.95 -9.15 -11.33
N GLU A 137 4.25 -9.16 -11.10
CA GLU A 137 5.12 -10.32 -11.34
C GLU A 137 4.79 -11.53 -10.46
N ASN A 138 4.17 -11.31 -9.30
CA ASN A 138 3.80 -12.36 -8.35
C ASN A 138 2.33 -12.78 -8.47
N THR A 139 1.57 -12.26 -9.44
CA THR A 139 0.13 -12.52 -9.57
C THR A 139 -0.21 -14.01 -9.60
N ILE A 140 0.50 -14.79 -10.41
CA ILE A 140 0.22 -16.23 -10.53
C ILE A 140 0.57 -16.97 -9.22
N ALA A 141 1.66 -16.57 -8.57
CA ALA A 141 2.03 -17.10 -7.26
C ALA A 141 0.97 -16.78 -6.18
N ALA A 142 0.42 -15.57 -6.20
CA ALA A 142 -0.65 -15.17 -5.28
C ALA A 142 -1.93 -15.98 -5.49
N ILE A 143 -2.34 -16.21 -6.74
CA ILE A 143 -3.51 -17.03 -7.07
C ILE A 143 -3.32 -18.48 -6.62
N LEU A 144 -2.15 -19.07 -6.92
CA LEU A 144 -1.81 -20.43 -6.51
C LEU A 144 -1.76 -20.58 -4.99
N SER A 145 -1.23 -19.57 -4.29
CA SER A 145 -1.19 -19.54 -2.83
C SER A 145 -2.60 -19.46 -2.23
N ALA A 146 -3.47 -18.61 -2.76
CA ALA A 146 -4.86 -18.51 -2.35
C ALA A 146 -5.62 -19.84 -2.57
N LYS A 147 -5.36 -20.51 -3.68
CA LYS A 147 -5.92 -21.84 -3.98
C LYS A 147 -5.44 -22.90 -2.98
N LYS A 148 -4.13 -22.94 -2.69
CA LYS A 148 -3.56 -23.87 -1.70
C LYS A 148 -4.13 -23.68 -0.29
N GLN A 149 -4.43 -22.43 0.08
CA GLN A 149 -5.03 -22.07 1.36
C GLN A 149 -6.55 -22.22 1.40
N ASN A 150 -7.20 -22.66 0.32
CA ASN A 150 -8.65 -22.68 0.14
C ASN A 150 -9.30 -21.32 0.48
N LYS A 151 -8.64 -20.23 0.10
CA LYS A 151 -9.08 -18.87 0.42
C LYS A 151 -10.39 -18.57 -0.30
N LYS A 152 -11.41 -18.25 0.49
CA LYS A 152 -12.73 -17.85 -0.01
C LYS A 152 -13.00 -16.41 0.36
N LEU A 153 -13.56 -15.67 -0.56
CA LEU A 153 -13.97 -14.29 -0.34
C LEU A 153 -15.48 -14.16 -0.53
N LYS A 154 -16.05 -13.17 0.15
CA LYS A 154 -17.47 -12.83 0.04
C LYS A 154 -17.58 -11.36 -0.33
N PHE A 155 -18.25 -11.07 -1.44
CA PHE A 155 -18.65 -9.70 -1.76
C PHE A 155 -20.02 -9.38 -1.15
N PRO A 156 -20.37 -8.10 -0.96
CA PRO A 156 -21.72 -7.72 -0.56
C PRO A 156 -22.76 -8.39 -1.46
N HIS A 157 -23.79 -8.96 -0.84
CA HIS A 157 -24.89 -9.65 -1.54
C HIS A 157 -24.51 -10.92 -2.33
N SER A 158 -23.36 -11.55 -2.03
CA SER A 158 -22.94 -12.81 -2.67
C SER A 158 -22.62 -13.91 -1.66
N ASN A 159 -22.55 -15.16 -2.12
CA ASN A 159 -22.03 -16.28 -1.33
C ASN A 159 -20.47 -16.27 -1.34
N TYR A 160 -19.88 -17.00 -0.39
CA TYR A 160 -18.43 -17.25 -0.40
C TYR A 160 -18.04 -18.04 -1.67
N LYS A 161 -17.06 -17.51 -2.39
CA LYS A 161 -16.49 -18.13 -3.58
C LYS A 161 -14.97 -18.27 -3.42
N GLU A 162 -14.40 -19.26 -4.07
CA GLU A 162 -12.96 -19.41 -4.19
C GLU A 162 -12.36 -18.22 -4.95
N PHE A 163 -11.17 -17.82 -4.56
CA PHE A 163 -10.51 -16.64 -5.13
C PHE A 163 -10.34 -16.76 -6.67
N GLU A 164 -9.94 -17.94 -7.15
CA GLU A 164 -9.78 -18.23 -8.58
C GLU A 164 -11.09 -18.05 -9.37
N VAL A 165 -12.21 -18.47 -8.78
CA VAL A 165 -13.54 -18.32 -9.39
C VAL A 165 -13.93 -16.84 -9.52
N ILE A 166 -13.61 -16.04 -8.49
CA ILE A 166 -13.90 -14.60 -8.47
C ILE A 166 -13.14 -13.89 -9.59
N ILE A 167 -11.86 -14.19 -9.75
CA ILE A 167 -11.04 -13.64 -10.84
C ILE A 167 -11.62 -14.03 -12.19
N SER A 168 -11.95 -15.31 -12.38
CA SER A 168 -12.54 -15.80 -13.64
C SER A 168 -13.84 -15.07 -14.00
N GLU A 169 -14.76 -14.95 -13.03
CA GLU A 169 -16.01 -14.21 -13.23
C GLU A 169 -15.80 -12.72 -13.53
N SER A 170 -14.81 -12.09 -12.87
CA SER A 170 -14.49 -10.68 -13.10
C SER A 170 -13.95 -10.45 -14.51
N LEU A 171 -13.01 -11.25 -14.96
CA LEU A 171 -12.45 -11.18 -16.31
C LEU A 171 -13.52 -11.47 -17.38
N LYS A 172 -14.42 -12.41 -17.09
CA LYS A 172 -15.57 -12.72 -17.97
C LYS A 172 -16.55 -11.55 -18.04
N LYS A 173 -16.89 -10.91 -16.92
CA LYS A 173 -17.75 -9.72 -16.88
C LYS A 173 -17.16 -8.55 -17.66
N MET A 174 -15.84 -8.39 -17.65
CA MET A 174 -15.13 -7.41 -18.46
C MET A 174 -15.11 -7.75 -19.96
N GLY A 175 -15.59 -8.93 -20.35
CA GLY A 175 -15.61 -9.38 -21.74
C GLY A 175 -14.23 -9.78 -22.29
N LEU A 176 -13.24 -9.95 -21.42
CA LEU A 176 -11.86 -10.23 -21.80
C LEU A 176 -11.63 -11.71 -22.13
N ILE A 177 -12.29 -12.60 -21.36
CA ILE A 177 -12.14 -14.05 -21.50
C ILE A 177 -13.48 -14.76 -21.24
N GLU A 178 -13.59 -15.99 -21.67
CA GLU A 178 -14.66 -16.91 -21.25
C GLU A 178 -14.25 -17.75 -20.04
N GLU A 179 -12.99 -18.17 -20.02
CA GLU A 179 -12.46 -19.05 -18.97
C GLU A 179 -10.94 -18.93 -18.90
N TYR A 180 -10.36 -19.09 -17.71
CA TYR A 180 -8.94 -19.31 -17.55
C TYR A 180 -8.66 -20.49 -16.63
N ARG A 181 -7.49 -21.09 -16.77
CA ARG A 181 -7.02 -22.21 -15.96
C ARG A 181 -5.55 -22.03 -15.65
N ILE A 182 -5.14 -22.41 -14.45
CA ILE A 182 -3.74 -22.55 -14.10
C ILE A 182 -3.45 -24.03 -13.94
N GLU A 183 -2.61 -24.55 -14.81
CA GLU A 183 -2.28 -25.97 -14.89
C GLU A 183 -0.82 -26.21 -14.52
N LYS A 184 -0.55 -27.27 -13.77
CA LYS A 184 0.80 -27.68 -13.42
C LYS A 184 1.47 -28.38 -14.61
N ILE A 185 2.72 -28.04 -14.89
CA ILE A 185 3.50 -28.64 -15.99
C ILE A 185 4.28 -29.85 -15.45
N GLY A 186 3.76 -31.05 -15.74
CA GLY A 186 4.41 -32.31 -15.32
C GLY A 186 4.64 -32.39 -13.80
N GLU A 187 5.78 -32.94 -13.40
CA GLU A 187 6.15 -33.09 -11.97
C GLU A 187 6.88 -31.86 -11.40
N ARG A 188 7.15 -30.85 -12.21
CA ARG A 188 7.87 -29.65 -11.79
C ARG A 188 6.95 -28.68 -11.06
N GLN A 189 7.54 -27.80 -10.26
CA GLN A 189 6.84 -26.66 -9.64
C GLN A 189 6.70 -25.48 -10.63
N GLU A 190 6.30 -25.81 -11.84
CA GLU A 190 6.04 -24.86 -12.93
C GLU A 190 4.57 -24.96 -13.32
N TYR A 191 4.01 -23.83 -13.65
CA TYR A 191 2.60 -23.67 -13.96
C TYR A 191 2.44 -22.88 -15.24
N GLU A 192 1.46 -23.24 -16.06
CA GLU A 192 1.05 -22.46 -17.23
C GLU A 192 -0.35 -21.89 -17.02
N VAL A 193 -0.56 -20.70 -17.57
CA VAL A 193 -1.88 -20.07 -17.59
C VAL A 193 -2.47 -20.24 -18.98
N LYS A 194 -3.58 -20.95 -19.06
CA LYS A 194 -4.36 -21.14 -20.27
C LYS A 194 -5.63 -20.32 -20.23
N VAL A 195 -5.95 -19.68 -21.33
CA VAL A 195 -7.10 -18.80 -21.45
C VAL A 195 -7.92 -19.19 -22.67
N ARG A 196 -9.24 -19.19 -22.53
CA ARG A 196 -10.18 -19.31 -23.63
C ARG A 196 -10.89 -17.98 -23.83
N ILE A 197 -10.68 -17.37 -24.98
CA ILE A 197 -11.34 -16.10 -25.34
C ILE A 197 -12.75 -16.34 -25.86
N LYS A 198 -13.57 -15.30 -25.81
CA LYS A 198 -14.97 -15.38 -26.26
C LYS A 198 -15.06 -15.78 -27.73
N GLY A 199 -15.84 -16.83 -27.99
CA GLY A 199 -16.05 -17.38 -29.33
C GLY A 199 -14.95 -18.33 -29.83
N ALA A 200 -13.96 -18.65 -28.99
CA ALA A 200 -12.95 -19.66 -29.31
C ALA A 200 -13.26 -20.99 -28.61
N ASP A 201 -13.04 -22.11 -29.32
CA ASP A 201 -13.23 -23.44 -28.76
C ASP A 201 -11.99 -23.95 -28.01
N GLN A 202 -10.83 -23.38 -28.27
CA GLN A 202 -9.56 -23.85 -27.73
C GLN A 202 -8.97 -22.91 -26.69
N PHE A 203 -8.25 -23.51 -25.74
CA PHE A 203 -7.40 -22.78 -24.81
C PHE A 203 -6.06 -22.43 -25.46
N VAL A 204 -5.61 -21.21 -25.23
CA VAL A 204 -4.28 -20.73 -25.67
C VAL A 204 -3.49 -20.26 -24.45
N GLY A 205 -2.18 -20.22 -24.55
CA GLY A 205 -1.31 -19.72 -23.50
C GLY A 205 -1.54 -18.22 -23.25
N LEU A 206 -1.37 -17.76 -22.02
CA LEU A 206 -1.54 -16.35 -21.67
C LEU A 206 -0.70 -15.38 -22.55
N PRO A 207 0.53 -15.70 -22.97
CA PRO A 207 1.30 -14.84 -23.89
C PRO A 207 0.68 -14.70 -25.28
N ASP A 208 -0.17 -15.65 -25.67
CA ASP A 208 -0.75 -15.73 -27.00
C ASP A 208 -2.13 -15.02 -27.06
N VAL A 209 -2.63 -14.50 -25.91
CA VAL A 209 -3.95 -13.81 -25.77
C VAL A 209 -3.73 -12.30 -25.80
N GLY A 210 -3.23 -11.63 -26.59
CA GLY A 210 -3.14 -10.18 -26.64
C GLY A 210 -2.95 -9.45 -25.30
N PHE A 211 -2.57 -8.21 -25.34
CA PHE A 211 -2.12 -7.41 -24.19
C PHE A 211 -3.18 -7.17 -23.10
N GLY A 212 -4.46 -7.13 -23.48
CA GLY A 212 -5.54 -6.72 -22.55
C GLY A 212 -5.67 -7.64 -21.33
N VAL A 213 -5.68 -8.96 -21.52
CA VAL A 213 -5.85 -9.92 -20.41
C VAL A 213 -4.66 -9.88 -19.47
N SER A 214 -3.45 -9.78 -19.99
CA SER A 214 -2.22 -9.75 -19.20
C SER A 214 -2.07 -8.49 -18.36
N GLN A 215 -2.64 -7.38 -18.79
CA GLN A 215 -2.60 -6.11 -18.07
C GLN A 215 -3.63 -6.05 -16.93
N VAL A 216 -4.74 -6.74 -17.06
CA VAL A 216 -5.84 -6.71 -16.07
C VAL A 216 -5.70 -7.82 -15.01
N LEU A 217 -5.10 -8.95 -15.34
CA LEU A 217 -4.99 -10.08 -14.41
C LEU A 217 -4.35 -9.75 -13.04
N PRO A 218 -3.36 -8.83 -12.91
CA PRO A 218 -2.81 -8.42 -11.63
C PRO A 218 -3.70 -7.50 -10.78
N VAL A 219 -4.74 -6.91 -11.36
CA VAL A 219 -5.67 -5.98 -10.69
C VAL A 219 -6.74 -6.73 -9.92
#